data_4728ab3a187c899df51ad4622a9b7a5e
#
_entry.id   4728ab3a187c899df51ad4622a9b7a5e
#
_cell.length_a   1.000
_cell.length_b   1.000
_cell.length_c   1.000
_cell.angle_alpha   90.00
_cell.angle_beta   90.00
_cell.angle_gamma   90.00
#
_symmetry.space_group_name_H-M   'P 1'
#
loop_
_entity.id
_entity.type
_entity.pdbx_description
1 polymer ?
#
loop_
_entity_poly.entity_id
_entity_poly.type
_entity_poly.pdbx_seq_one_letter_code
_entity_poly.pdbx_strand_id
1 'polypeptide(L)'
;PQHFQEHTDMAFTAQDVKALRDSTGAGMMDCKKALEETDGDIDAAKQFLREKGLAASAKRDDRENNQGVVALKVDGGVGAIVQLKSETDFVAGSEQFKAEADTLVDLVAAKGTDAVAERASELEELKILLKEKIELGEVVRFEAAPGNVIGHYEHVQGGRGVNGVLVELANGSDELAHDIAVHIAFARPKYLRPEDVPAEVVEAERKTLETITRNEGKPEQALPKIVEGRLNGFFKDVCLLEQPYAKDDKQSIKQILGSASVIRFAQVEIG
;
A
#
# COMPACT_ATOMS: atom_id res chain seq x y z
N PRO A 1 35.25 -35.46 -48.71
CA PRO A 1 35.04 -35.03 -47.36
C PRO A 1 33.55 -34.88 -47.14
N GLN A 2 32.96 -35.84 -46.43
CA GLN A 2 31.58 -35.84 -46.02
C GLN A 2 31.48 -34.91 -44.79
N HIS A 3 30.75 -33.82 -44.92
CA HIS A 3 30.30 -33.03 -43.77
C HIS A 3 29.24 -33.86 -43.03
N PHE A 4 29.62 -34.43 -41.91
CA PHE A 4 28.68 -34.87 -40.88
C PHE A 4 28.05 -33.59 -40.29
N GLN A 5 26.81 -33.30 -40.65
CA GLN A 5 25.94 -32.46 -39.85
C GLN A 5 25.52 -33.32 -38.66
N GLU A 6 26.10 -33.03 -37.50
CA GLU A 6 25.54 -33.45 -36.22
C GLU A 6 24.20 -32.74 -36.04
N HIS A 7 23.11 -33.35 -36.48
CA HIS A 7 21.79 -33.04 -35.95
C HIS A 7 21.79 -33.58 -34.52
N THR A 8 22.07 -32.74 -33.56
CA THR A 8 21.72 -32.99 -32.17
C THR A 8 20.20 -33.12 -32.16
N ASP A 9 19.69 -34.36 -32.07
CA ASP A 9 18.28 -34.62 -31.79
C ASP A 9 17.97 -33.97 -30.45
N MET A 10 17.45 -32.73 -30.47
CA MET A 10 16.96 -32.09 -29.25
C MET A 10 15.73 -32.86 -28.81
N ALA A 11 15.71 -33.27 -27.55
CA ALA A 11 14.62 -34.05 -26.94
C ALA A 11 13.28 -33.25 -26.90
N PHE A 12 13.26 -32.01 -27.39
CA PHE A 12 12.08 -31.12 -27.40
C PHE A 12 12.03 -30.30 -28.70
N THR A 13 10.84 -29.80 -29.03
CA THR A 13 10.55 -29.01 -30.22
C THR A 13 10.38 -27.52 -29.93
N ALA A 14 10.37 -26.69 -30.98
CA ALA A 14 10.02 -25.27 -30.85
C ALA A 14 8.57 -25.06 -30.32
N GLN A 15 7.69 -26.04 -30.54
CA GLN A 15 6.34 -26.02 -29.98
C GLN A 15 6.35 -26.23 -28.47
N ASP A 16 7.21 -27.11 -27.96
CA ASP A 16 7.36 -27.34 -26.51
C ASP A 16 7.91 -26.09 -25.81
N VAL A 17 8.88 -25.41 -26.43
CA VAL A 17 9.39 -24.12 -25.92
C VAL A 17 8.27 -23.07 -25.85
N LYS A 18 7.43 -22.99 -26.89
CA LYS A 18 6.29 -22.08 -26.93
C LYS A 18 5.27 -22.46 -25.88
N ALA A 19 4.89 -23.72 -25.75
CA ALA A 19 3.94 -24.20 -24.74
C ALA A 19 4.42 -23.92 -23.31
N LEU A 20 5.71 -24.15 -23.03
CA LEU A 20 6.32 -23.84 -21.74
C LEU A 20 6.31 -22.34 -21.47
N ARG A 21 6.62 -21.49 -22.45
CA ARG A 21 6.52 -20.04 -22.34
C ARG A 21 5.09 -19.59 -22.07
N ASP A 22 4.13 -20.08 -22.82
CA ASP A 22 2.72 -19.68 -22.69
C ASP A 22 2.14 -20.09 -21.32
N SER A 23 2.65 -21.17 -20.73
CA SER A 23 2.23 -21.65 -19.40
C SER A 23 2.96 -21.01 -18.22
N THR A 24 4.18 -20.46 -18.42
CA THR A 24 5.03 -19.96 -17.34
C THR A 24 5.28 -18.44 -17.40
N GLY A 25 5.03 -17.82 -18.55
CA GLY A 25 5.38 -16.42 -18.81
C GLY A 25 6.90 -16.16 -18.89
N ALA A 26 7.74 -17.20 -18.79
CA ALA A 26 9.20 -17.06 -18.86
C ALA A 26 9.68 -16.65 -20.26
N GLY A 27 10.88 -16.08 -20.35
CA GLY A 27 11.48 -15.74 -21.64
C GLY A 27 11.75 -16.96 -22.53
N MET A 28 11.64 -16.79 -23.85
CA MET A 28 11.85 -17.88 -24.83
C MET A 28 13.19 -18.62 -24.63
N MET A 29 14.26 -17.87 -24.36
CA MET A 29 15.60 -18.46 -24.14
C MET A 29 15.71 -19.19 -22.80
N ASP A 30 15.00 -18.68 -21.76
CA ASP A 30 14.93 -19.34 -20.46
C ASP A 30 14.16 -20.67 -20.57
N CYS A 31 13.05 -20.68 -21.31
CA CYS A 31 12.28 -21.91 -21.58
C CYS A 31 13.11 -22.95 -22.37
N LYS A 32 13.81 -22.48 -23.41
CA LYS A 32 14.70 -23.36 -24.18
C LYS A 32 15.76 -23.99 -23.28
N LYS A 33 16.45 -23.17 -22.48
CA LYS A 33 17.48 -23.63 -21.54
C LYS A 33 16.91 -24.58 -20.49
N ALA A 34 15.71 -24.33 -19.98
CA ALA A 34 15.07 -25.21 -19.02
C ALA A 34 14.79 -26.58 -19.61
N LEU A 35 14.30 -26.64 -20.85
CA LEU A 35 14.08 -27.93 -21.57
C LEU A 35 15.39 -28.65 -21.90
N GLU A 36 16.47 -27.90 -22.20
CA GLU A 36 17.80 -28.47 -22.38
C GLU A 36 18.32 -29.15 -21.09
N GLU A 37 18.17 -28.51 -19.96
CA GLU A 37 18.62 -28.99 -18.64
C GLU A 37 17.75 -30.13 -18.08
N THR A 38 16.56 -30.32 -18.62
CA THR A 38 15.61 -31.36 -18.18
C THR A 38 15.27 -32.39 -19.23
N ASP A 39 16.13 -32.55 -20.27
CA ASP A 39 15.98 -33.49 -21.35
C ASP A 39 14.59 -33.50 -22.03
N GLY A 40 13.96 -32.32 -22.11
CA GLY A 40 12.65 -32.10 -22.72
C GLY A 40 11.46 -32.39 -21.82
N ASP A 41 11.66 -32.73 -20.55
CA ASP A 41 10.57 -32.90 -19.57
C ASP A 41 9.98 -31.53 -19.21
N ILE A 42 8.73 -31.32 -19.64
CA ILE A 42 8.02 -30.03 -19.47
C ILE A 42 7.75 -29.70 -17.98
N ASP A 43 7.40 -30.69 -17.17
CA ASP A 43 7.08 -30.46 -15.76
C ASP A 43 8.35 -30.22 -14.95
N ALA A 44 9.42 -30.93 -15.22
CA ALA A 44 10.74 -30.65 -14.67
C ALA A 44 11.27 -29.26 -15.11
N ALA A 45 11.02 -28.87 -16.37
CA ALA A 45 11.40 -27.54 -16.88
C ALA A 45 10.62 -26.41 -16.20
N LYS A 46 9.33 -26.60 -15.92
CA LYS A 46 8.55 -25.66 -15.11
C LYS A 46 9.14 -25.48 -13.70
N GLN A 47 9.46 -26.61 -13.07
CA GLN A 47 10.07 -26.60 -11.74
C GLN A 47 11.44 -25.88 -11.74
N PHE A 48 12.28 -26.19 -12.72
CA PHE A 48 13.59 -25.55 -12.93
C PHE A 48 13.44 -24.02 -13.12
N LEU A 49 12.48 -23.57 -13.93
CA LEU A 49 12.19 -22.16 -14.15
C LEU A 49 11.70 -21.47 -12.86
N ARG A 50 10.86 -22.15 -12.08
CA ARG A 50 10.37 -21.65 -10.80
C ARG A 50 11.51 -21.47 -9.79
N GLU A 51 12.38 -22.46 -9.62
CA GLU A 51 13.53 -22.40 -8.72
C GLU A 51 14.52 -21.29 -9.12
N LYS A 52 14.81 -21.18 -10.42
CA LYS A 52 15.64 -20.11 -10.97
C LYS A 52 15.00 -18.73 -10.76
N GLY A 53 13.69 -18.62 -10.92
CA GLY A 53 12.91 -17.41 -10.68
C GLY A 53 12.94 -16.98 -9.23
N LEU A 54 12.76 -17.91 -8.29
CA LEU A 54 12.86 -17.65 -6.85
C LEU A 54 14.26 -17.17 -6.45
N ALA A 55 15.32 -17.82 -6.93
CA ALA A 55 16.69 -17.39 -6.67
C ALA A 55 17.01 -16.00 -7.25
N ALA A 56 16.40 -15.64 -8.38
CA ALA A 56 16.53 -14.31 -8.97
C ALA A 56 15.68 -13.27 -8.22
N SER A 57 14.53 -13.67 -7.68
CA SER A 57 13.67 -12.81 -6.85
C SER A 57 14.37 -12.41 -5.55
N ALA A 58 14.95 -13.37 -4.84
CA ALA A 58 15.67 -13.12 -3.59
C ALA A 58 16.83 -12.11 -3.75
N LYS A 59 17.45 -12.02 -4.92
CA LYS A 59 18.49 -11.01 -5.20
C LYS A 59 17.97 -9.57 -5.35
N ARG A 60 16.65 -9.39 -5.39
CA ARG A 60 15.99 -8.08 -5.52
C ARG A 60 15.47 -7.53 -4.20
N ASP A 61 15.58 -8.29 -3.10
CA ASP A 61 15.00 -7.92 -1.82
C ASP A 61 15.56 -6.60 -1.24
N ASP A 62 16.79 -6.24 -1.61
CA ASP A 62 17.42 -4.97 -1.17
C ASP A 62 17.06 -3.76 -2.05
N ARG A 63 16.27 -3.94 -3.12
CA ARG A 63 15.88 -2.82 -4.00
C ARG A 63 14.78 -1.99 -3.38
N GLU A 64 14.75 -0.71 -3.73
CA GLU A 64 13.64 0.18 -3.38
C GLU A 64 12.39 -0.17 -4.21
N ASN A 65 11.22 -0.11 -3.58
CA ASN A 65 9.92 -0.37 -4.19
C ASN A 65 8.88 0.67 -3.74
N ASN A 66 9.11 1.91 -4.17
CA ASN A 66 8.31 3.08 -3.79
C ASN A 66 7.09 3.30 -4.70
N GLN A 67 6.86 2.42 -5.68
CA GLN A 67 5.68 2.41 -6.53
C GLN A 67 4.70 1.32 -6.07
N GLY A 68 3.51 1.26 -6.67
CA GLY A 68 2.53 0.24 -6.31
C GLY A 68 1.10 0.65 -6.56
N VAL A 69 0.19 -0.09 -5.95
CA VAL A 69 -1.26 0.13 -5.95
C VAL A 69 -1.77 0.11 -4.52
N VAL A 70 -2.68 1.01 -4.21
CA VAL A 70 -3.55 0.94 -3.04
C VAL A 70 -4.92 0.50 -3.53
N ALA A 71 -5.30 -0.75 -3.25
CA ALA A 71 -6.64 -1.24 -3.54
C ALA A 71 -7.55 -1.00 -2.33
N LEU A 72 -8.76 -0.51 -2.58
CA LEU A 72 -9.74 -0.20 -1.55
C LEU A 72 -11.08 -0.86 -1.88
N LYS A 73 -11.71 -1.43 -0.85
CA LYS A 73 -13.07 -1.99 -0.95
C LYS A 73 -13.89 -1.61 0.27
N VAL A 74 -15.13 -1.20 0.02
CA VAL A 74 -16.14 -1.02 1.06
C VAL A 74 -17.40 -1.77 0.64
N ASP A 75 -17.93 -2.61 1.54
CA ASP A 75 -19.15 -3.35 1.34
C ASP A 75 -19.94 -3.35 2.68
N GLY A 76 -21.06 -2.62 2.70
CA GLY A 76 -21.84 -2.41 3.91
C GLY A 76 -21.00 -1.80 5.04
N GLY A 77 -20.94 -2.49 6.19
CA GLY A 77 -20.16 -2.07 7.36
C GLY A 77 -18.70 -2.51 7.35
N VAL A 78 -18.19 -3.07 6.25
CA VAL A 78 -16.79 -3.52 6.15
C VAL A 78 -16.02 -2.65 5.15
N GLY A 79 -14.87 -2.14 5.57
CA GLY A 79 -13.90 -1.47 4.69
C GLY A 79 -12.54 -2.16 4.75
N ALA A 80 -11.87 -2.30 3.60
CA ALA A 80 -10.54 -2.87 3.52
C ALA A 80 -9.64 -2.03 2.60
N ILE A 81 -8.36 -1.97 2.93
CA ILE A 81 -7.31 -1.41 2.09
C ILE A 81 -6.14 -2.40 2.05
N VAL A 82 -5.58 -2.60 0.87
CA VAL A 82 -4.35 -3.36 0.67
C VAL A 82 -3.38 -2.53 -0.16
N GLN A 83 -2.16 -2.38 0.33
CA GLN A 83 -1.05 -1.80 -0.40
C GLN A 83 -0.21 -2.91 -1.00
N LEU A 84 -0.08 -2.93 -2.33
CA LEU A 84 0.85 -3.81 -3.03
C LEU A 84 1.92 -2.94 -3.69
N LYS A 85 3.20 -3.18 -3.35
CA LYS A 85 4.36 -2.35 -3.72
C LYS A 85 5.16 -2.97 -4.85
N SER A 86 5.71 -2.15 -5.74
CA SER A 86 6.59 -2.52 -6.85
C SER A 86 7.72 -1.50 -7.04
N GLU A 87 8.73 -1.85 -7.86
CA GLU A 87 9.85 -0.94 -8.15
C GLU A 87 9.42 0.20 -9.10
N THR A 88 8.58 -0.11 -10.11
CA THR A 88 8.20 0.84 -11.15
C THR A 88 6.69 1.06 -11.24
N ASP A 89 6.32 2.22 -11.76
CA ASP A 89 4.95 2.57 -12.10
C ASP A 89 4.40 1.75 -13.28
N PHE A 90 5.28 1.25 -14.18
CA PHE A 90 4.91 0.35 -15.28
C PHE A 90 4.34 -0.96 -14.74
N VAL A 91 5.01 -1.59 -13.78
CA VAL A 91 4.53 -2.82 -13.14
C VAL A 91 3.28 -2.53 -12.33
N ALA A 92 3.27 -1.46 -11.54
CA ALA A 92 2.09 -1.03 -10.77
C ALA A 92 0.85 -0.79 -11.66
N GLY A 93 1.04 -0.30 -12.89
CA GLY A 93 -0.01 -0.07 -13.88
C GLY A 93 -0.44 -1.32 -14.66
N SER A 94 0.27 -2.44 -14.54
CA SER A 94 -0.04 -3.66 -15.29
C SER A 94 -1.35 -4.32 -14.80
N GLU A 95 -2.10 -4.95 -15.74
CA GLU A 95 -3.36 -5.59 -15.41
C GLU A 95 -3.21 -6.73 -14.39
N GLN A 96 -2.12 -7.51 -14.51
CA GLN A 96 -1.86 -8.62 -13.58
C GLN A 96 -1.58 -8.13 -12.15
N PHE A 97 -0.83 -7.04 -12.01
CA PHE A 97 -0.51 -6.47 -10.71
C PHE A 97 -1.76 -5.86 -10.04
N LYS A 98 -2.56 -5.12 -10.80
CA LYS A 98 -3.83 -4.56 -10.31
C LYS A 98 -4.82 -5.65 -9.92
N ALA A 99 -5.00 -6.68 -10.77
CA ALA A 99 -5.90 -7.80 -10.49
C ALA A 99 -5.51 -8.57 -9.22
N GLU A 100 -4.20 -8.70 -8.93
CA GLU A 100 -3.76 -9.31 -7.67
C GLU A 100 -4.08 -8.42 -6.47
N ALA A 101 -3.87 -7.10 -6.56
CA ALA A 101 -4.24 -6.16 -5.50
C ALA A 101 -5.75 -6.17 -5.23
N ASP A 102 -6.58 -6.21 -6.28
CA ASP A 102 -8.04 -6.32 -6.16
C ASP A 102 -8.45 -7.65 -5.50
N THR A 103 -7.79 -8.75 -5.88
CA THR A 103 -8.04 -10.07 -5.26
C THR A 103 -7.68 -10.06 -3.77
N LEU A 104 -6.56 -9.44 -3.41
CA LEU A 104 -6.12 -9.32 -2.02
C LEU A 104 -7.09 -8.48 -1.18
N VAL A 105 -7.55 -7.33 -1.69
CA VAL A 105 -8.47 -6.48 -0.92
C VAL A 105 -9.85 -7.14 -0.77
N ASP A 106 -10.32 -7.88 -1.77
CA ASP A 106 -11.54 -8.68 -1.68
C ASP A 106 -11.43 -9.75 -0.60
N LEU A 107 -10.29 -10.42 -0.55
CA LEU A 107 -10.02 -11.47 0.43
C LEU A 107 -9.94 -10.90 1.85
N VAL A 108 -9.26 -9.77 2.02
CA VAL A 108 -9.18 -9.05 3.31
C VAL A 108 -10.55 -8.59 3.77
N ALA A 109 -11.35 -8.00 2.90
CA ALA A 109 -12.71 -7.58 3.22
C ALA A 109 -13.55 -8.75 3.72
N ALA A 110 -13.48 -9.90 3.03
CA ALA A 110 -14.29 -11.07 3.34
C ALA A 110 -13.82 -11.83 4.59
N LYS A 111 -12.51 -11.99 4.81
CA LYS A 111 -11.96 -12.96 5.79
C LYS A 111 -11.07 -12.34 6.87
N GLY A 112 -10.62 -11.10 6.73
CA GLY A 112 -9.69 -10.46 7.66
C GLY A 112 -8.28 -10.28 7.11
N THR A 113 -7.44 -9.52 7.83
CA THR A 113 -6.10 -9.12 7.37
C THR A 113 -5.15 -10.30 7.15
N ASP A 114 -5.26 -11.36 7.97
CA ASP A 114 -4.37 -12.52 7.88
C ASP A 114 -4.63 -13.37 6.63
N ALA A 115 -5.78 -13.18 5.97
CA ALA A 115 -6.15 -13.92 4.77
C ALA A 115 -5.24 -13.64 3.57
N VAL A 116 -4.46 -12.57 3.58
CA VAL A 116 -3.43 -12.29 2.56
C VAL A 116 -2.41 -13.44 2.43
N ALA A 117 -2.20 -14.22 3.49
CA ALA A 117 -1.32 -15.38 3.48
C ALA A 117 -1.81 -16.49 2.53
N GLU A 118 -3.11 -16.55 2.23
CA GLU A 118 -3.67 -17.50 1.26
C GLU A 118 -3.15 -17.25 -0.17
N ARG A 119 -2.61 -16.06 -0.44
CA ARG A 119 -2.08 -15.64 -1.75
C ARG A 119 -0.54 -15.61 -1.81
N ALA A 120 0.14 -16.19 -0.83
CA ALA A 120 1.61 -16.14 -0.78
C ALA A 120 2.27 -16.78 -2.02
N SER A 121 1.72 -17.89 -2.53
CA SER A 121 2.25 -18.57 -3.73
C SER A 121 2.10 -17.72 -4.99
N GLU A 122 0.94 -17.09 -5.16
CA GLU A 122 0.62 -16.23 -6.30
C GLU A 122 1.45 -14.94 -6.29
N LEU A 123 1.71 -14.38 -5.11
CA LEU A 123 2.61 -13.24 -4.97
C LEU A 123 4.05 -13.61 -5.38
N GLU A 124 4.54 -14.80 -5.01
CA GLU A 124 5.85 -15.28 -5.47
C GLU A 124 5.88 -15.51 -6.99
N GLU A 125 4.83 -16.06 -7.57
CA GLU A 125 4.70 -16.21 -9.02
C GLU A 125 4.69 -14.83 -9.72
N LEU A 126 3.99 -13.84 -9.15
CA LEU A 126 3.96 -12.49 -9.68
C LEU A 126 5.34 -11.82 -9.66
N LYS A 127 6.13 -12.00 -8.59
CA LYS A 127 7.54 -11.54 -8.51
C LYS A 127 8.42 -12.15 -9.59
N ILE A 128 8.23 -13.43 -9.89
CA ILE A 128 8.97 -14.14 -10.92
C ILE A 128 8.58 -13.63 -12.31
N LEU A 129 7.28 -13.46 -12.54
CA LEU A 129 6.71 -13.06 -13.83
C LEU A 129 7.10 -11.61 -14.18
N LEU A 130 6.89 -10.67 -13.25
CA LEU A 130 7.11 -9.25 -13.49
C LEU A 130 8.57 -8.83 -13.28
N LYS A 131 9.40 -9.68 -12.68
CA LYS A 131 10.86 -9.48 -12.48
C LYS A 131 11.22 -8.23 -11.68
N GLU A 132 10.34 -7.82 -10.79
CA GLU A 132 10.54 -6.73 -9.85
C GLU A 132 10.43 -7.21 -8.40
N LYS A 133 10.94 -6.41 -7.47
CA LYS A 133 10.63 -6.54 -6.05
C LYS A 133 9.18 -6.14 -5.84
N ILE A 134 8.36 -7.11 -5.46
CA ILE A 134 6.95 -6.90 -5.11
C ILE A 134 6.79 -7.28 -3.65
N GLU A 135 6.17 -6.39 -2.88
CA GLU A 135 5.92 -6.60 -1.46
C GLU A 135 4.49 -6.20 -1.10
N LEU A 136 3.89 -6.98 -0.22
CA LEU A 136 2.70 -6.56 0.49
C LEU A 136 3.12 -5.48 1.51
N GLY A 137 2.52 -4.31 1.40
CA GLY A 137 2.69 -3.21 2.34
C GLY A 137 1.63 -3.23 3.43
N GLU A 138 1.02 -2.08 3.68
CA GLU A 138 -0.02 -1.97 4.68
C GLU A 138 -1.31 -2.70 4.28
N VAL A 139 -1.92 -3.37 5.27
CA VAL A 139 -3.20 -4.06 5.14
C VAL A 139 -4.11 -3.60 6.27
N VAL A 140 -5.23 -3.00 5.91
CA VAL A 140 -6.20 -2.45 6.86
C VAL A 140 -7.55 -3.08 6.64
N ARG A 141 -8.26 -3.41 7.72
CA ARG A 141 -9.66 -3.81 7.69
C ARG A 141 -10.42 -3.17 8.85
N PHE A 142 -11.49 -2.49 8.51
CA PHE A 142 -12.46 -1.99 9.47
C PHE A 142 -13.75 -2.81 9.35
N GLU A 143 -14.33 -3.12 10.47
CA GLU A 143 -15.69 -3.61 10.60
C GLU A 143 -16.40 -2.67 11.56
N ALA A 144 -17.40 -1.98 11.05
CA ALA A 144 -18.13 -0.96 11.79
C ALA A 144 -18.96 -1.58 12.91
N ALA A 145 -18.93 -0.96 14.07
CA ALA A 145 -19.89 -1.32 15.12
C ALA A 145 -21.33 -1.05 14.65
N PRO A 146 -22.34 -1.76 15.19
CA PRO A 146 -23.73 -1.53 14.82
C PRO A 146 -24.14 -0.06 14.97
N GLY A 147 -24.67 0.52 13.88
CA GLY A 147 -25.08 1.92 13.82
C GLY A 147 -23.99 2.91 13.42
N ASN A 148 -22.74 2.47 13.29
CA ASN A 148 -21.66 3.26 12.73
C ASN A 148 -21.64 3.15 11.20
N VAL A 149 -20.98 4.14 10.55
CA VAL A 149 -20.79 4.16 9.11
C VAL A 149 -19.29 4.14 8.76
N ILE A 150 -18.94 3.52 7.63
CA ILE A 150 -17.60 3.56 7.05
C ILE A 150 -17.58 4.56 5.90
N GLY A 151 -16.89 5.69 6.11
CA GLY A 151 -16.52 6.59 5.02
C GLY A 151 -15.23 6.14 4.35
N HIS A 152 -15.11 6.43 3.06
CA HIS A 152 -13.91 6.09 2.30
C HIS A 152 -13.62 7.11 1.21
N TYR A 153 -12.37 7.14 0.82
CA TYR A 153 -11.90 7.89 -0.35
C TYR A 153 -10.73 7.15 -0.99
N GLU A 154 -10.75 7.07 -2.31
CA GLU A 154 -9.64 6.53 -3.10
C GLU A 154 -9.20 7.60 -4.10
N HIS A 155 -7.91 7.94 -4.05
CA HIS A 155 -7.30 8.78 -5.07
C HIS A 155 -6.68 7.91 -6.15
N VAL A 156 -7.20 8.07 -7.38
CA VAL A 156 -6.74 7.30 -8.55
C VAL A 156 -5.85 8.19 -9.41
N GLN A 157 -4.65 7.69 -9.72
CA GLN A 157 -3.70 8.35 -10.63
C GLN A 157 -3.16 7.34 -11.64
N GLY A 158 -3.17 7.67 -12.91
CA GLY A 158 -2.69 6.76 -13.96
C GLY A 158 -3.46 5.44 -14.04
N GLY A 159 -4.75 5.43 -13.68
CA GLY A 159 -5.61 4.24 -13.71
C GLY A 159 -5.37 3.24 -12.57
N ARG A 160 -4.76 3.67 -11.47
CA ARG A 160 -4.52 2.88 -10.25
C ARG A 160 -4.78 3.71 -9.00
N GLY A 161 -5.24 3.09 -7.93
CA GLY A 161 -5.32 3.72 -6.61
C GLY A 161 -3.92 4.00 -6.07
N VAL A 162 -3.68 5.21 -5.58
CA VAL A 162 -2.38 5.63 -5.00
C VAL A 162 -2.50 6.15 -3.58
N ASN A 163 -3.71 6.46 -3.12
CA ASN A 163 -4.01 6.85 -1.76
C ASN A 163 -5.41 6.37 -1.41
N GLY A 164 -5.53 5.58 -0.37
CA GLY A 164 -6.79 5.03 0.14
C GLY A 164 -7.03 5.45 1.58
N VAL A 165 -8.25 5.86 1.90
CA VAL A 165 -8.65 6.26 3.24
C VAL A 165 -9.90 5.51 3.67
N LEU A 166 -9.90 5.03 4.91
CA LEU A 166 -11.08 4.55 5.62
C LEU A 166 -11.27 5.37 6.89
N VAL A 167 -12.52 5.70 7.21
CA VAL A 167 -12.89 6.32 8.49
C VAL A 167 -14.18 5.70 9.02
N GLU A 168 -14.23 5.40 10.31
CA GLU A 168 -15.44 4.94 10.98
C GLU A 168 -16.02 6.08 11.82
N LEU A 169 -17.29 6.42 11.56
CA LEU A 169 -18.05 7.41 12.33
C LEU A 169 -19.18 6.75 13.14
N ALA A 170 -19.29 7.14 14.39
CA ALA A 170 -20.51 6.93 15.18
C ALA A 170 -21.43 8.14 15.05
N ASN A 171 -22.73 7.89 14.96
CA ASN A 171 -23.77 8.92 14.81
C ASN A 171 -23.55 9.89 13.63
N GLY A 172 -22.84 9.46 12.59
CA GLY A 172 -22.57 10.22 11.37
C GLY A 172 -23.43 9.74 10.20
N SER A 173 -23.51 10.58 9.14
CA SER A 173 -24.04 10.18 7.83
C SER A 173 -22.94 9.70 6.91
N ASP A 174 -23.31 8.94 5.86
CA ASP A 174 -22.37 8.52 4.82
C ASP A 174 -21.71 9.71 4.13
N GLU A 175 -22.45 10.81 3.90
CA GLU A 175 -21.93 12.04 3.31
C GLU A 175 -20.84 12.68 4.19
N LEU A 176 -21.11 12.82 5.49
CA LEU A 176 -20.12 13.34 6.44
C LEU A 176 -18.88 12.43 6.51
N ALA A 177 -19.09 11.12 6.54
CA ALA A 177 -18.00 10.15 6.58
C ALA A 177 -17.13 10.23 5.32
N HIS A 178 -17.72 10.37 4.15
CA HIS A 178 -17.01 10.60 2.90
C HIS A 178 -16.22 11.93 2.93
N ASP A 179 -16.84 13.00 3.37
CA ASP A 179 -16.19 14.31 3.48
C ASP A 179 -14.98 14.30 4.41
N ILE A 180 -15.07 13.59 5.54
CA ILE A 180 -13.94 13.38 6.45
C ILE A 180 -12.85 12.54 5.77
N ALA A 181 -13.21 11.48 5.03
CA ALA A 181 -12.23 10.66 4.31
C ALA A 181 -11.46 11.47 3.24
N VAL A 182 -12.15 12.33 2.49
CA VAL A 182 -11.52 13.26 1.53
C VAL A 182 -10.58 14.23 2.24
N HIS A 183 -11.00 14.78 3.39
CA HIS A 183 -10.15 15.66 4.19
C HIS A 183 -8.89 14.93 4.67
N ILE A 184 -9.01 13.71 5.20
CA ILE A 184 -7.87 12.90 5.63
C ILE A 184 -6.88 12.68 4.48
N ALA A 185 -7.37 12.32 3.29
CA ALA A 185 -6.53 12.11 2.11
C ALA A 185 -5.69 13.34 1.74
N PHE A 186 -6.25 14.54 1.94
CA PHE A 186 -5.59 15.81 1.67
C PHE A 186 -4.67 16.25 2.81
N ALA A 187 -5.18 16.28 4.05
CA ALA A 187 -4.52 16.88 5.21
C ALA A 187 -3.55 15.93 5.94
N ARG A 188 -3.62 14.62 5.66
CA ARG A 188 -2.69 13.58 6.15
C ARG A 188 -2.47 13.63 7.67
N PRO A 189 -3.51 13.63 8.51
CA PRO A 189 -3.35 13.57 9.94
C PRO A 189 -2.67 12.26 10.35
N LYS A 190 -1.84 12.32 11.38
CA LYS A 190 -1.16 11.13 11.94
C LYS A 190 -1.90 10.55 13.13
N TYR A 191 -2.65 11.37 13.83
CA TYR A 191 -3.35 11.03 15.07
C TYR A 191 -4.79 11.52 15.01
N LEU A 192 -5.66 10.91 15.80
CA LEU A 192 -7.04 11.35 15.88
C LEU A 192 -7.15 12.65 16.70
N ARG A 193 -6.51 12.70 17.88
CA ARG A 193 -6.58 13.81 18.82
C ARG A 193 -5.23 14.03 19.52
N PRO A 194 -5.01 15.17 20.21
CA PRO A 194 -3.75 15.46 20.92
C PRO A 194 -3.35 14.40 21.93
N GLU A 195 -4.31 13.78 22.61
CA GLU A 195 -4.07 12.74 23.62
C GLU A 195 -3.53 11.43 23.03
N ASP A 196 -3.69 11.23 21.72
CA ASP A 196 -3.20 10.05 21.00
C ASP A 196 -1.73 10.23 20.52
N VAL A 197 -1.19 11.46 20.61
CA VAL A 197 0.21 11.73 20.25
C VAL A 197 1.13 11.20 21.34
N PRO A 198 2.14 10.35 21.03
CA PRO A 198 3.06 9.84 22.02
C PRO A 198 3.74 10.95 22.81
N ALA A 199 3.86 10.80 24.13
CA ALA A 199 4.40 11.83 25.02
C ALA A 199 5.84 12.24 24.64
N GLU A 200 6.65 11.30 24.16
CA GLU A 200 8.01 11.55 23.67
C GLU A 200 8.04 12.42 22.40
N VAL A 201 7.02 12.30 21.52
CA VAL A 201 6.89 13.14 20.32
C VAL A 201 6.52 14.57 20.73
N VAL A 202 5.56 14.72 21.64
CA VAL A 202 5.15 16.03 22.17
C VAL A 202 6.31 16.73 22.87
N GLU A 203 7.08 15.98 23.69
CA GLU A 203 8.21 16.56 24.40
C GLU A 203 9.38 16.93 23.48
N ALA A 204 9.65 16.12 22.45
CA ALA A 204 10.65 16.44 21.43
C ALA A 204 10.28 17.71 20.67
N GLU A 205 9.00 17.84 20.27
CA GLU A 205 8.51 19.04 19.60
C GLU A 205 8.55 20.26 20.52
N ARG A 206 8.17 20.12 21.80
CA ARG A 206 8.27 21.19 22.81
C ARG A 206 9.70 21.74 22.91
N LYS A 207 10.71 20.88 23.02
CA LYS A 207 12.13 21.26 23.08
C LYS A 207 12.59 22.00 21.82
N THR A 208 12.14 21.52 20.68
CA THR A 208 12.42 22.16 19.38
C THR A 208 11.84 23.57 19.34
N LEU A 209 10.57 23.72 19.73
CA LEU A 209 9.86 25.00 19.77
C LEU A 209 10.46 25.97 20.80
N GLU A 210 10.91 25.49 21.96
CA GLU A 210 11.66 26.29 22.95
C GLU A 210 12.95 26.84 22.35
N THR A 211 13.73 25.98 21.68
CA THR A 211 15.00 26.36 21.05
C THR A 211 14.77 27.41 19.95
N ILE A 212 13.79 27.20 19.09
CA ILE A 212 13.42 28.16 18.03
C ILE A 212 13.02 29.51 18.65
N THR A 213 12.14 29.47 19.68
CA THR A 213 11.60 30.69 20.30
C THR A 213 12.71 31.47 21.00
N ARG A 214 13.67 30.78 21.63
CA ARG A 214 14.83 31.42 22.28
C ARG A 214 15.77 32.04 21.27
N ASN A 215 16.02 31.36 20.14
CA ASN A 215 16.86 31.88 19.04
C ASN A 215 16.23 33.11 18.35
N GLU A 216 14.91 33.25 18.40
CA GLU A 216 14.21 34.46 17.94
C GLU A 216 14.33 35.64 18.92
N GLY A 217 15.05 35.50 20.03
CA GLY A 217 15.28 36.56 21.01
C GLY A 217 14.04 36.88 21.86
N LYS A 218 13.09 35.97 22.00
CA LYS A 218 11.93 36.17 22.86
C LYS A 218 12.33 36.15 24.32
N PRO A 219 11.69 37.00 25.19
CA PRO A 219 11.97 37.02 26.62
C PRO A 219 11.71 35.65 27.28
N GLU A 220 12.62 35.18 28.14
CA GLU A 220 12.50 33.91 28.87
C GLU A 220 11.13 33.76 29.59
N GLN A 221 10.61 34.86 30.16
CA GLN A 221 9.31 34.87 30.84
C GLN A 221 8.14 34.58 29.89
N ALA A 222 8.25 34.87 28.60
CA ALA A 222 7.21 34.65 27.60
C ALA A 222 7.31 33.24 26.93
N LEU A 223 8.46 32.57 27.07
CA LEU A 223 8.71 31.28 26.43
C LEU A 223 7.60 30.25 26.69
N PRO A 224 7.16 29.98 27.92
CA PRO A 224 6.15 28.94 28.16
C PRO A 224 4.85 29.20 27.40
N LYS A 225 4.39 30.43 27.37
CA LYS A 225 3.15 30.82 26.69
C LYS A 225 3.29 30.73 25.15
N ILE A 226 4.44 31.14 24.61
CA ILE A 226 4.70 31.11 23.18
C ILE A 226 4.82 29.66 22.72
N VAL A 227 5.56 28.83 23.46
CA VAL A 227 5.75 27.42 23.16
C VAL A 227 4.42 26.67 23.20
N GLU A 228 3.58 26.92 24.20
CA GLU A 228 2.24 26.31 24.26
C GLU A 228 1.37 26.71 23.06
N GLY A 229 1.40 27.98 22.66
CA GLY A 229 0.70 28.45 21.46
C GLY A 229 1.20 27.79 20.18
N ARG A 230 2.52 27.55 20.06
CA ARG A 230 3.13 26.85 18.91
C ARG A 230 2.82 25.36 18.93
N LEU A 231 2.80 24.74 20.10
CA LEU A 231 2.43 23.33 20.27
C LEU A 231 0.97 23.09 19.84
N ASN A 232 0.07 24.04 20.10
CA ASN A 232 -1.28 23.99 19.56
C ASN A 232 -1.29 24.04 18.01
N GLY A 233 -0.34 24.75 17.39
CA GLY A 233 -0.11 24.72 15.95
C GLY A 233 0.29 23.33 15.47
N PHE A 234 1.27 22.71 16.14
CA PHE A 234 1.69 21.33 15.84
C PHE A 234 0.50 20.34 15.92
N PHE A 235 -0.35 20.43 16.96
CA PHE A 235 -1.53 19.56 17.03
C PHE A 235 -2.51 19.79 15.87
N LYS A 236 -2.67 21.04 15.41
CA LYS A 236 -3.48 21.32 14.21
C LYS A 236 -2.90 20.72 12.92
N ASP A 237 -1.59 20.50 12.87
CA ASP A 237 -0.97 19.89 11.72
C ASP A 237 -1.11 18.35 11.74
N VAL A 238 -1.02 17.72 12.92
CA VAL A 238 -0.93 16.26 13.02
C VAL A 238 -2.18 15.55 13.54
N CYS A 239 -3.13 16.27 14.19
CA CYS A 239 -4.32 15.68 14.81
C CYS A 239 -5.58 16.01 14.02
N LEU A 240 -6.27 14.99 13.50
CA LEU A 240 -7.47 15.13 12.66
C LEU A 240 -8.51 16.09 13.26
N LEU A 241 -8.85 15.92 14.53
CA LEU A 241 -9.92 16.71 15.16
C LEU A 241 -9.57 18.19 15.33
N GLU A 242 -8.30 18.54 15.37
CA GLU A 242 -7.81 19.92 15.51
C GLU A 242 -7.56 20.61 14.15
N GLN A 243 -7.52 19.84 13.06
CA GLN A 243 -7.28 20.39 11.72
C GLN A 243 -8.41 21.29 11.26
N PRO A 244 -8.09 22.42 10.57
CA PRO A 244 -9.08 23.19 9.85
C PRO A 244 -9.67 22.35 8.71
N TYR A 245 -10.98 22.40 8.51
CA TYR A 245 -11.65 21.61 7.49
C TYR A 245 -11.28 22.08 6.08
N ALA A 246 -10.84 21.16 5.21
CA ALA A 246 -10.32 21.50 3.89
C ALA A 246 -11.31 22.24 2.96
N LYS A 247 -12.63 22.04 3.15
CA LYS A 247 -13.68 22.75 2.37
C LYS A 247 -14.08 24.10 3.00
N ASP A 248 -13.82 24.30 4.30
CA ASP A 248 -14.13 25.55 5.03
C ASP A 248 -13.16 25.69 6.21
N ASP A 249 -12.06 26.40 6.00
CA ASP A 249 -10.98 26.59 6.97
C ASP A 249 -11.36 27.39 8.23
N LYS A 250 -12.57 27.97 8.25
CA LYS A 250 -13.12 28.65 9.43
C LYS A 250 -13.64 27.68 10.48
N GLN A 251 -13.85 26.43 10.13
CA GLN A 251 -14.30 25.37 11.02
C GLN A 251 -13.24 24.29 11.14
N SER A 252 -13.08 23.72 12.33
CA SER A 252 -12.27 22.53 12.53
C SER A 252 -13.09 21.27 12.23
N ILE A 253 -12.40 20.15 12.00
CA ILE A 253 -13.05 18.83 11.86
C ILE A 253 -13.96 18.55 13.06
N LYS A 254 -13.50 18.84 14.28
CA LYS A 254 -14.28 18.68 15.50
C LYS A 254 -15.61 19.47 15.47
N GLN A 255 -15.60 20.65 14.86
CA GLN A 255 -16.82 21.49 14.77
C GLN A 255 -17.80 20.95 13.74
N ILE A 256 -17.34 20.47 12.57
CA ILE A 256 -18.23 19.93 11.54
C ILE A 256 -18.84 18.58 11.90
N LEU A 257 -18.20 17.82 12.79
CA LEU A 257 -18.73 16.54 13.29
C LEU A 257 -20.07 16.72 14.06
N GLY A 258 -20.28 17.84 14.74
CA GLY A 258 -21.50 18.06 15.53
C GLY A 258 -21.70 17.00 16.61
N SER A 259 -22.74 16.15 16.46
CA SER A 259 -23.02 15.02 17.35
C SER A 259 -22.32 13.72 16.93
N ALA A 260 -21.72 13.68 15.73
CA ALA A 260 -20.96 12.54 15.27
C ALA A 260 -19.59 12.49 15.94
N SER A 261 -18.97 11.31 15.93
CA SER A 261 -17.60 11.16 16.41
C SER A 261 -16.80 10.22 15.49
N VAL A 262 -15.54 10.55 15.27
CA VAL A 262 -14.59 9.64 14.59
C VAL A 262 -14.16 8.59 15.61
N ILE A 263 -14.38 7.32 15.27
CA ILE A 263 -13.94 6.18 16.08
C ILE A 263 -12.48 5.86 15.74
N ARG A 264 -12.17 5.76 14.45
CA ARG A 264 -10.83 5.48 13.91
C ARG A 264 -10.76 5.88 12.46
N PHE A 265 -9.55 6.04 11.98
CA PHE A 265 -9.28 6.19 10.55
C PHE A 265 -7.96 5.48 10.18
N ALA A 266 -7.79 5.23 8.89
CA ALA A 266 -6.53 4.79 8.31
C ALA A 266 -6.35 5.47 6.95
N GLN A 267 -5.11 5.79 6.64
CA GLN A 267 -4.70 6.28 5.34
C GLN A 267 -3.49 5.49 4.88
N VAL A 268 -3.54 4.97 3.67
CA VAL A 268 -2.47 4.21 3.04
C VAL A 268 -2.16 4.87 1.71
N GLU A 269 -0.90 5.18 1.43
CA GLU A 269 -0.50 5.85 0.20
C GLU A 269 0.78 5.25 -0.40
N ILE A 270 0.93 5.40 -1.71
CA ILE A 270 2.15 5.06 -2.46
C ILE A 270 3.06 6.28 -2.49
N GLY A 271 4.35 6.08 -2.21
CA GLY A 271 5.38 7.11 -2.26
C GLY A 271 6.25 7.21 -1.04
#